data_481fe1f09f94474f7a974fadc0fb136c
#
_entry.id   481fe1f09f94474f7a974fadc0fb136c
#
_cell.length_a   1.000
_cell.length_b   1.000
_cell.length_c   1.000
_cell.angle_alpha   90.00
_cell.angle_beta   90.00
_cell.angle_gamma   90.00
#
_symmetry.space_group_name_H-M   'P 1'
#
loop_
_entity.id
_entity.type
_entity.pdbx_description
1 polymer ?
#
loop_
_entity_poly.entity_id
_entity_poly.type
_entity_poly.pdbx_seq_one_letter_code
_entity_poly.pdbx_strand_id
1 'polypeptide(L)'
;MFRKYLTITSLFAIFFYSLYSQADNIFSNFFGKELDVAPVKNSLYLEECGDCHFPYQPGLLPARSWQKMMKNSSLQDHFGEDIVFDEQQIKKQLLNYMITNAADNSPFKRSRKIMKSLSYNDAPLSILKTPYIRRKHSDIPQRLIAQPEVGTLSNCEACHKKASKGNYDDDEIHIPNTNLRYND
;
A
#
# COMPACT_ATOMS: atom_id res chain seq x y z
N MET A 1 7.69 54.93 22.24
CA MET A 1 8.25 54.36 20.99
C MET A 1 8.16 52.84 20.89
N PHE A 2 8.13 52.06 21.95
CA PHE A 2 8.08 50.57 21.95
C PHE A 2 6.83 49.94 21.35
N ARG A 3 5.67 50.62 21.36
CA ARG A 3 4.37 50.06 20.93
C ARG A 3 4.22 49.90 19.40
N LYS A 4 4.98 50.68 18.60
CA LYS A 4 4.94 50.61 17.12
C LYS A 4 5.77 49.46 16.55
N TYR A 5 6.81 48.99 17.25
CA TYR A 5 7.63 47.89 16.78
C TYR A 5 6.98 46.50 17.02
N LEU A 6 6.13 46.39 18.05
CA LEU A 6 5.44 45.12 18.36
C LEU A 6 4.40 44.74 17.28
N THR A 7 3.74 45.74 16.68
CA THR A 7 2.75 45.53 15.61
C THR A 7 3.37 45.16 14.26
N ILE A 8 4.57 45.65 13.96
CA ILE A 8 5.27 45.38 12.72
C ILE A 8 5.86 43.95 12.73
N THR A 9 6.42 43.52 13.86
CA THR A 9 6.95 42.15 13.99
C THR A 9 5.85 41.10 13.92
N SER A 10 4.65 41.39 14.45
CA SER A 10 3.52 40.46 14.39
C SER A 10 2.96 40.31 12.96
N LEU A 11 2.91 41.39 12.18
CA LEU A 11 2.48 41.36 10.77
C LEU A 11 3.48 40.60 9.87
N PHE A 12 4.78 40.77 10.12
CA PHE A 12 5.81 40.02 9.39
C PHE A 12 5.74 38.51 9.69
N ALA A 13 5.51 38.10 10.93
CA ALA A 13 5.37 36.70 11.32
C ALA A 13 4.16 36.04 10.64
N ILE A 14 3.02 36.72 10.57
CA ILE A 14 1.80 36.23 9.91
C ILE A 14 2.01 36.11 8.40
N PHE A 15 2.71 37.07 7.78
CA PHE A 15 3.00 37.00 6.34
C PHE A 15 3.95 35.86 5.97
N PHE A 16 4.98 35.62 6.77
CA PHE A 16 5.86 34.45 6.57
C PHE A 16 5.13 33.11 6.78
N TYR A 17 4.24 33.01 7.76
CA TYR A 17 3.45 31.80 8.01
C TYR A 17 2.52 31.46 6.86
N SER A 18 1.90 32.49 6.23
CA SER A 18 1.05 32.29 5.05
C SER A 18 1.82 31.86 3.81
N LEU A 19 3.06 32.32 3.62
CA LEU A 19 3.93 31.93 2.52
C LEU A 19 4.42 30.47 2.66
N TYR A 20 4.75 30.02 3.89
CA TYR A 20 5.11 28.63 4.16
C TYR A 20 3.95 27.66 3.88
N SER A 21 2.74 27.99 4.31
CA SER A 21 1.54 27.18 4.05
C SER A 21 1.18 27.04 2.57
N GLN A 22 1.48 28.05 1.74
CA GLN A 22 1.26 27.97 0.29
C GLN A 22 2.35 27.22 -0.45
N ALA A 23 3.59 27.24 0.04
CA ALA A 23 4.70 26.52 -0.58
C ALA A 23 4.51 25.01 -0.51
N ASP A 24 4.00 24.48 0.60
CA ASP A 24 3.72 23.03 0.76
C ASP A 24 2.64 22.55 -0.22
N ASN A 25 1.60 23.36 -0.47
CA ASN A 25 0.55 23.03 -1.42
C ASN A 25 1.01 23.10 -2.89
N ILE A 26 1.88 24.04 -3.22
CA ILE A 26 2.45 24.19 -4.58
C ILE A 26 3.42 23.05 -4.85
N PHE A 27 4.24 22.67 -3.86
CA PHE A 27 5.21 21.58 -3.98
C PHE A 27 4.51 20.21 -4.17
N SER A 28 3.47 19.93 -3.39
CA SER A 28 2.68 18.70 -3.51
C SER A 28 1.93 18.62 -4.85
N ASN A 29 1.43 19.72 -5.38
CA ASN A 29 0.78 19.78 -6.68
C ASN A 29 1.76 19.63 -7.86
N PHE A 30 3.03 20.06 -7.70
CA PHE A 30 4.03 20.03 -8.76
C PHE A 30 4.76 18.66 -8.83
N PHE A 31 4.97 18.01 -7.70
CA PHE A 31 5.69 16.71 -7.61
C PHE A 31 4.76 15.49 -7.56
N GLY A 32 3.44 15.67 -7.58
CA GLY A 32 2.46 14.62 -7.44
C GLY A 32 2.39 14.07 -6.01
N LYS A 33 1.27 13.45 -5.68
CA LYS A 33 1.08 12.79 -4.38
C LYS A 33 2.06 11.61 -4.28
N GLU A 34 2.85 11.54 -3.21
CA GLU A 34 3.81 10.46 -2.98
C GLU A 34 3.10 9.09 -3.02
N LEU A 35 3.65 8.15 -3.79
CA LEU A 35 3.11 6.81 -3.86
C LEU A 35 3.23 6.10 -2.50
N ASP A 36 2.24 5.31 -2.16
CA ASP A 36 2.21 4.51 -0.93
C ASP A 36 3.12 3.28 -1.01
N VAL A 37 3.22 2.70 -2.21
CA VAL A 37 4.05 1.54 -2.54
C VAL A 37 4.46 1.61 -4.01
N ALA A 38 5.59 0.99 -4.39
CA ALA A 38 5.99 0.91 -5.79
C ALA A 38 4.96 0.14 -6.62
N PRO A 39 4.48 0.66 -7.76
CA PRO A 39 3.61 -0.09 -8.67
C PRO A 39 4.37 -1.27 -9.29
N VAL A 40 3.65 -2.33 -9.62
CA VAL A 40 4.22 -3.48 -10.34
C VAL A 40 4.50 -3.07 -11.79
N LYS A 41 5.75 -3.29 -12.25
CA LYS A 41 6.19 -3.02 -13.64
C LYS A 41 6.79 -4.23 -14.35
N ASN A 42 6.91 -5.36 -13.65
CA ASN A 42 7.46 -6.60 -14.18
C ASN A 42 6.37 -7.37 -14.93
N SER A 43 6.52 -7.55 -16.25
CA SER A 43 5.52 -8.22 -17.08
C SER A 43 5.32 -9.68 -16.70
N LEU A 44 6.40 -10.40 -16.41
CA LEU A 44 6.34 -11.80 -15.99
C LEU A 44 5.55 -11.94 -14.66
N TYR A 45 5.77 -11.02 -13.71
CA TYR A 45 5.01 -11.02 -12.44
C TYR A 45 3.53 -10.69 -12.67
N LEU A 46 3.21 -9.76 -13.58
CA LEU A 46 1.84 -9.43 -13.93
C LEU A 46 1.13 -10.60 -14.60
N GLU A 47 1.81 -11.33 -15.49
CA GLU A 47 1.30 -12.51 -16.18
C GLU A 47 1.06 -13.66 -15.18
N GLU A 48 2.08 -14.09 -14.48
CA GLU A 48 2.04 -15.30 -13.65
C GLU A 48 1.25 -15.14 -12.34
N CYS A 49 1.17 -13.94 -11.79
CA CYS A 49 0.49 -13.66 -10.52
C CYS A 49 -0.81 -12.85 -10.69
N GLY A 50 -1.03 -12.27 -11.87
CA GLY A 50 -2.18 -11.42 -12.16
C GLY A 50 -3.38 -12.13 -12.77
N ASP A 51 -3.23 -13.35 -13.26
CA ASP A 51 -4.28 -14.09 -13.95
C ASP A 51 -5.46 -14.47 -13.03
N CYS A 52 -5.19 -14.73 -11.76
CA CYS A 52 -6.22 -15.19 -10.82
C CYS A 52 -6.72 -14.09 -9.88
N HIS A 53 -5.88 -13.15 -9.51
CA HIS A 53 -6.23 -12.05 -8.61
C HIS A 53 -5.37 -10.81 -8.88
N PHE A 54 -5.69 -9.71 -8.21
CA PHE A 54 -4.89 -8.51 -8.25
C PHE A 54 -3.39 -8.79 -7.96
N PRO A 55 -2.46 -8.43 -8.86
CA PRO A 55 -1.04 -8.66 -8.67
C PRO A 55 -0.49 -7.71 -7.60
N TYR A 56 -0.50 -8.18 -6.36
CA TYR A 56 -0.09 -7.36 -5.21
C TYR A 56 1.34 -6.87 -5.33
N GLN A 57 1.56 -5.61 -5.02
CA GLN A 57 2.91 -5.03 -5.02
C GLN A 57 3.81 -5.76 -4.01
N PRO A 58 5.02 -6.17 -4.40
CA PRO A 58 5.97 -6.83 -3.49
C PRO A 58 6.26 -6.03 -2.23
N GLY A 59 6.20 -4.69 -2.30
CA GLY A 59 6.38 -3.80 -1.15
C GLY A 59 5.31 -3.87 -0.07
N LEU A 60 4.27 -4.71 -0.24
CA LEU A 60 3.22 -4.95 0.76
C LEU A 60 3.53 -6.11 1.72
N LEU A 61 4.58 -6.87 1.49
CA LEU A 61 5.04 -7.95 2.38
C LEU A 61 6.57 -7.91 2.52
N PRO A 62 7.13 -8.43 3.64
CA PRO A 62 8.57 -8.57 3.79
C PRO A 62 9.14 -9.67 2.89
N ALA A 63 10.42 -9.58 2.56
CA ALA A 63 11.14 -10.55 1.72
C ALA A 63 10.98 -12.00 2.21
N ARG A 64 11.03 -12.20 3.54
CA ARG A 64 10.83 -13.51 4.17
C ARG A 64 9.42 -14.10 3.95
N SER A 65 8.40 -13.26 3.78
CA SER A 65 7.05 -13.70 3.40
C SER A 65 7.03 -14.23 1.97
N TRP A 66 7.64 -13.50 1.04
CA TRP A 66 7.76 -13.93 -0.36
C TRP A 66 8.58 -15.20 -0.49
N GLN A 67 9.70 -15.31 0.24
CA GLN A 67 10.47 -16.56 0.31
C GLN A 67 9.66 -17.73 0.83
N LYS A 68 8.83 -17.52 1.85
CA LYS A 68 7.96 -18.54 2.41
C LYS A 68 6.84 -18.92 1.43
N MET A 69 6.22 -17.94 0.76
CA MET A 69 5.16 -18.13 -0.23
C MET A 69 5.64 -18.96 -1.43
N MET A 70 6.85 -18.75 -1.90
CA MET A 70 7.44 -19.44 -3.05
C MET A 70 8.05 -20.81 -2.71
N LYS A 71 7.89 -21.32 -1.48
CA LYS A 71 8.19 -22.73 -1.18
C LYS A 71 7.18 -23.65 -1.84
N ASN A 72 7.61 -24.85 -2.26
CA ASN A 72 6.71 -25.83 -2.89
C ASN A 72 5.49 -26.14 -2.02
N SER A 73 5.68 -26.31 -0.71
CA SER A 73 4.58 -26.57 0.22
C SER A 73 3.56 -25.43 0.33
N SER A 74 3.97 -24.19 0.06
CA SER A 74 3.04 -23.04 0.06
C SER A 74 2.40 -22.81 -1.31
N LEU A 75 3.03 -23.28 -2.37
CA LEU A 75 2.49 -23.22 -3.74
C LEU A 75 1.47 -24.37 -3.95
N GLN A 76 1.69 -25.55 -3.38
CA GLN A 76 0.75 -26.67 -3.42
C GLN A 76 -0.58 -26.38 -2.70
N ASP A 77 -0.60 -25.38 -1.83
CA ASP A 77 -1.81 -24.91 -1.16
C ASP A 77 -1.76 -23.36 -1.08
N HIS A 78 -1.82 -22.74 -2.24
CA HIS A 78 -1.88 -21.28 -2.35
C HIS A 78 -3.33 -20.81 -2.19
N PHE A 79 -3.78 -20.72 -0.93
CA PHE A 79 -5.16 -20.36 -0.59
C PHE A 79 -6.23 -21.30 -1.20
N GLY A 80 -5.91 -22.59 -1.29
CA GLY A 80 -6.79 -23.62 -1.83
C GLY A 80 -6.49 -24.02 -3.27
N GLU A 81 -5.54 -23.36 -3.93
CA GLU A 81 -5.12 -23.65 -5.31
C GLU A 81 -3.69 -24.20 -5.34
N ASP A 82 -3.42 -25.15 -6.26
CA ASP A 82 -2.07 -25.66 -6.53
C ASP A 82 -1.43 -24.85 -7.66
N ILE A 83 -0.37 -24.12 -7.33
CA ILE A 83 0.37 -23.27 -8.29
C ILE A 83 1.61 -24.01 -8.78
N VAL A 84 1.62 -24.27 -10.07
CA VAL A 84 2.73 -24.94 -10.77
C VAL A 84 3.33 -23.97 -11.81
N PHE A 85 4.62 -23.75 -11.73
CA PHE A 85 5.36 -23.03 -12.77
C PHE A 85 5.97 -24.02 -13.76
N ASP A 86 5.76 -23.81 -15.04
CA ASP A 86 6.28 -24.66 -16.12
C ASP A 86 7.80 -24.81 -16.05
N GLU A 87 8.51 -23.74 -15.70
CA GLU A 87 9.96 -23.71 -15.61
C GLU A 87 10.44 -23.23 -14.23
N GLN A 88 11.43 -23.92 -13.67
CA GLN A 88 12.10 -23.50 -12.44
C GLN A 88 12.76 -22.11 -12.56
N GLN A 89 13.13 -21.73 -13.78
CA GLN A 89 13.71 -20.43 -14.04
C GLN A 89 12.69 -19.30 -13.85
N ILE A 90 11.45 -19.49 -14.27
CA ILE A 90 10.33 -18.55 -14.04
C ILE A 90 10.16 -18.32 -12.54
N LYS A 91 10.02 -19.40 -11.78
CA LYS A 91 9.89 -19.33 -10.30
C LYS A 91 11.03 -18.55 -9.66
N LYS A 92 12.28 -18.78 -10.11
CA LYS A 92 13.46 -18.08 -9.58
C LYS A 92 13.45 -16.59 -9.93
N GLN A 93 13.05 -16.22 -11.13
CA GLN A 93 12.94 -14.82 -11.55
C GLN A 93 11.87 -14.08 -10.76
N LEU A 94 10.70 -14.69 -10.57
CA LEU A 94 9.61 -14.15 -9.77
C LEU A 94 10.04 -13.94 -8.32
N LEU A 95 10.66 -14.95 -7.69
CA LEU A 95 11.14 -14.83 -6.33
C LEU A 95 12.18 -13.71 -6.18
N ASN A 96 13.12 -13.61 -7.11
CA ASN A 96 14.12 -12.54 -7.10
C ASN A 96 13.46 -11.15 -7.22
N TYR A 97 12.50 -10.99 -8.14
CA TYR A 97 11.75 -9.76 -8.29
C TYR A 97 11.01 -9.37 -7.00
N MET A 98 10.30 -10.33 -6.39
CA MET A 98 9.56 -10.09 -5.16
C MET A 98 10.46 -9.70 -3.99
N ILE A 99 11.59 -10.39 -3.81
CA ILE A 99 12.54 -10.09 -2.73
C ILE A 99 13.17 -8.72 -2.93
N THR A 100 13.61 -8.41 -4.15
CA THR A 100 14.27 -7.12 -4.45
C THR A 100 13.33 -5.93 -4.19
N ASN A 101 12.04 -6.10 -4.45
CA ASN A 101 11.03 -5.06 -4.30
C ASN A 101 10.17 -5.21 -3.02
N ALA A 102 10.56 -6.09 -2.11
CA ALA A 102 9.85 -6.34 -0.85
C ALA A 102 9.82 -5.11 0.08
N ALA A 103 8.95 -5.16 1.07
CA ALA A 103 8.76 -4.07 2.02
C ALA A 103 10.04 -3.70 2.78
N ASP A 104 10.95 -4.67 3.00
CA ASP A 104 12.27 -4.46 3.65
C ASP A 104 13.15 -3.50 2.84
N ASN A 105 13.07 -3.57 1.52
CA ASN A 105 13.90 -2.82 0.56
C ASN A 105 13.21 -1.58 0.01
N SER A 106 11.99 -1.29 0.46
CA SER A 106 11.13 -0.26 -0.10
C SER A 106 11.23 1.06 0.70
N PRO A 107 11.49 2.20 0.04
CA PRO A 107 11.50 3.51 0.70
C PRO A 107 10.09 4.06 0.96
N PHE A 108 9.06 3.44 0.40
CA PHE A 108 7.70 3.96 0.42
C PHE A 108 7.04 3.89 1.80
N LYS A 109 6.18 4.86 2.08
CA LYS A 109 5.52 5.05 3.39
C LYS A 109 4.75 3.81 3.86
N ARG A 110 3.99 3.15 2.97
CA ARG A 110 3.17 1.98 3.31
C ARG A 110 4.04 0.79 3.67
N SER A 111 5.06 0.51 2.87
CA SER A 111 6.03 -0.56 3.14
C SER A 111 6.70 -0.39 4.50
N ARG A 112 7.19 0.82 4.83
CA ARG A 112 7.78 1.11 6.13
C ARG A 112 6.81 0.92 7.31
N LYS A 113 5.53 1.32 7.15
CA LYS A 113 4.51 1.12 8.19
C LYS A 113 4.19 -0.35 8.40
N ILE A 114 4.15 -1.14 7.33
CA ILE A 114 4.00 -2.60 7.39
C ILE A 114 5.17 -3.22 8.14
N MET A 115 6.41 -2.92 7.74
CA MET A 115 7.62 -3.45 8.39
C MET A 115 7.67 -3.11 9.87
N LYS A 116 7.33 -1.87 10.24
CA LYS A 116 7.29 -1.43 11.65
C LYS A 116 6.24 -2.18 12.49
N SER A 117 5.21 -2.72 11.86
CA SER A 117 4.12 -3.45 12.55
C SER A 117 4.41 -4.93 12.75
N LEU A 118 5.43 -5.48 12.10
CA LEU A 118 5.80 -6.89 12.15
C LEU A 118 6.94 -7.12 13.15
N SER A 119 6.88 -8.22 13.88
CA SER A 119 8.03 -8.72 14.63
C SER A 119 9.10 -9.24 13.68
N TYR A 120 10.34 -9.34 14.15
CA TYR A 120 11.49 -9.71 13.31
C TYR A 120 11.29 -11.05 12.56
N ASN A 121 10.68 -12.04 13.21
CA ASN A 121 10.47 -13.38 12.65
C ASN A 121 9.11 -13.56 11.94
N ASP A 122 8.23 -12.55 11.97
CA ASP A 122 6.91 -12.68 11.35
C ASP A 122 7.03 -12.74 9.83
N ALA A 123 6.49 -13.79 9.24
CA ALA A 123 6.40 -14.01 7.80
C ALA A 123 4.96 -14.33 7.39
N PRO A 124 4.04 -13.34 7.42
CA PRO A 124 2.65 -13.55 7.02
C PRO A 124 2.57 -13.90 5.53
N LEU A 125 1.73 -14.91 5.19
CA LEU A 125 1.47 -15.29 3.80
C LEU A 125 0.35 -14.45 3.15
N SER A 126 -0.32 -13.62 3.93
CA SER A 126 -1.36 -12.72 3.42
C SER A 126 -1.09 -11.30 3.89
N ILE A 127 -1.29 -10.32 3.01
CA ILE A 127 -1.19 -8.89 3.32
C ILE A 127 -2.17 -8.51 4.43
N LEU A 128 -3.37 -9.07 4.42
CA LEU A 128 -4.40 -8.84 5.44
C LEU A 128 -4.01 -9.36 6.83
N LYS A 129 -3.04 -10.28 6.93
CA LYS A 129 -2.50 -10.77 8.20
C LYS A 129 -1.42 -9.86 8.80
N THR A 130 -0.96 -8.84 8.06
CA THR A 130 -0.05 -7.85 8.64
C THR A 130 -0.79 -6.98 9.66
N PRO A 131 -0.22 -6.72 10.86
CA PRO A 131 -0.92 -5.96 11.90
C PRO A 131 -1.35 -4.55 11.46
N TYR A 132 -0.52 -3.89 10.64
CA TYR A 132 -0.83 -2.57 10.11
C TYR A 132 -2.07 -2.59 9.21
N ILE A 133 -2.13 -3.47 8.20
CA ILE A 133 -3.26 -3.55 7.27
C ILE A 133 -4.53 -4.01 8.00
N ARG A 134 -4.41 -5.01 8.88
CA ARG A 134 -5.55 -5.47 9.69
C ARG A 134 -6.18 -4.35 10.50
N ARG A 135 -5.38 -3.51 11.17
CA ARG A 135 -5.87 -2.38 11.95
C ARG A 135 -6.57 -1.33 11.06
N LYS A 136 -6.01 -1.05 9.87
CA LYS A 136 -6.61 -0.10 8.92
C LYS A 136 -7.95 -0.56 8.35
N HIS A 137 -8.27 -1.85 8.44
CA HIS A 137 -9.51 -2.42 7.90
C HIS A 137 -10.43 -2.98 9.01
N SER A 138 -10.08 -2.81 10.30
CA SER A 138 -10.83 -3.39 11.42
C SER A 138 -12.26 -2.88 11.55
N ASP A 139 -12.50 -1.63 11.17
CA ASP A 139 -13.75 -0.94 11.39
C ASP A 139 -14.70 -0.98 10.19
N ILE A 140 -14.29 -1.68 9.11
CA ILE A 140 -15.15 -1.87 7.92
C ILE A 140 -16.26 -2.87 8.27
N PRO A 141 -17.54 -2.45 8.24
CA PRO A 141 -18.65 -3.35 8.51
C PRO A 141 -18.71 -4.52 7.54
N GLN A 142 -18.93 -5.74 8.06
CA GLN A 142 -18.98 -6.96 7.26
C GLN A 142 -19.96 -6.87 6.08
N ARG A 143 -21.11 -6.16 6.23
CA ARG A 143 -22.07 -5.94 5.15
C ARG A 143 -21.50 -5.22 3.94
N LEU A 144 -20.47 -4.37 4.12
CA LEU A 144 -19.81 -3.66 3.03
C LEU A 144 -18.78 -4.55 2.32
N ILE A 145 -18.21 -5.52 3.02
CA ILE A 145 -17.28 -6.50 2.46
C ILE A 145 -18.04 -7.58 1.68
N ALA A 146 -19.20 -8.01 2.18
CA ALA A 146 -19.99 -9.09 1.63
C ALA A 146 -20.78 -8.71 0.35
N GLN A 147 -20.79 -7.43 -0.06
CA GLN A 147 -21.47 -7.03 -1.30
C GLN A 147 -20.74 -7.60 -2.54
N PRO A 148 -21.46 -7.92 -3.64
CA PRO A 148 -20.89 -8.60 -4.80
C PRO A 148 -19.69 -7.87 -5.43
N GLU A 149 -19.70 -6.55 -5.41
CA GLU A 149 -18.64 -5.70 -5.98
C GLU A 149 -17.34 -5.73 -5.18
N VAL A 150 -17.37 -6.20 -3.93
CA VAL A 150 -16.21 -6.33 -3.05
C VAL A 150 -15.85 -7.80 -2.86
N GLY A 151 -16.75 -8.61 -2.34
CA GLY A 151 -16.61 -10.04 -2.10
C GLY A 151 -15.67 -10.35 -0.93
N THR A 152 -14.48 -9.78 -0.93
CA THR A 152 -13.45 -10.02 0.10
C THR A 152 -12.54 -8.79 0.25
N LEU A 153 -11.94 -8.63 1.43
CA LEU A 153 -10.90 -7.61 1.66
C LEU A 153 -9.62 -7.81 0.83
N SER A 154 -9.42 -8.98 0.23
CA SER A 154 -8.32 -9.22 -0.71
C SER A 154 -8.54 -8.51 -2.04
N ASN A 155 -9.76 -8.11 -2.39
CA ASN A 155 -10.07 -7.33 -3.57
C ASN A 155 -9.78 -5.84 -3.32
N CYS A 156 -8.49 -5.48 -3.28
CA CYS A 156 -8.05 -4.12 -2.96
C CYS A 156 -8.64 -3.06 -3.89
N GLU A 157 -8.75 -3.37 -5.18
CA GLU A 157 -9.24 -2.43 -6.21
C GLU A 157 -10.73 -2.14 -6.10
N ALA A 158 -11.48 -2.96 -5.38
CA ALA A 158 -12.88 -2.69 -5.11
C ALA A 158 -13.08 -1.33 -4.42
N CYS A 159 -12.19 -1.02 -3.47
CA CYS A 159 -12.23 0.22 -2.70
C CYS A 159 -11.10 1.19 -3.07
N HIS A 160 -9.88 0.69 -3.33
CA HIS A 160 -8.70 1.48 -3.70
C HIS A 160 -8.55 1.52 -5.23
N LYS A 161 -9.27 2.40 -5.89
CA LYS A 161 -9.33 2.47 -7.37
C LYS A 161 -7.99 2.74 -8.06
N LYS A 162 -6.99 3.17 -7.32
CA LYS A 162 -5.63 3.42 -7.82
C LYS A 162 -4.60 2.44 -7.24
N ALA A 163 -5.04 1.30 -6.69
CA ALA A 163 -4.17 0.28 -6.10
C ALA A 163 -3.10 -0.20 -7.08
N SER A 164 -3.45 -0.48 -8.34
CA SER A 164 -2.51 -0.89 -9.40
C SER A 164 -1.40 0.14 -9.66
N LYS A 165 -1.67 1.42 -9.37
CA LYS A 165 -0.71 2.52 -9.46
C LYS A 165 0.11 2.72 -8.17
N GLY A 166 -0.08 1.88 -7.14
CA GLY A 166 0.61 2.00 -5.86
C GLY A 166 0.07 3.10 -4.94
N ASN A 167 -1.13 3.58 -5.20
CA ASN A 167 -1.81 4.59 -4.39
C ASN A 167 -2.92 3.94 -3.56
N TYR A 168 -2.79 4.04 -2.24
CA TYR A 168 -3.74 3.55 -1.23
C TYR A 168 -4.16 4.68 -0.28
N ASP A 169 -4.23 5.90 -0.80
CA ASP A 169 -4.58 7.08 -0.05
C ASP A 169 -5.98 6.97 0.56
N ASP A 170 -6.07 7.32 1.83
CA ASP A 170 -7.31 7.25 2.59
C ASP A 170 -8.39 8.22 2.04
N ASP A 171 -7.96 9.37 1.48
CA ASP A 171 -8.86 10.35 0.85
C ASP A 171 -9.46 9.87 -0.49
N GLU A 172 -8.87 8.84 -1.11
CA GLU A 172 -9.28 8.30 -2.41
C GLU A 172 -10.02 6.95 -2.29
N ILE A 173 -10.40 6.55 -1.08
CA ILE A 173 -11.19 5.34 -0.85
C ILE A 173 -12.60 5.54 -1.40
N HIS A 174 -13.05 4.58 -2.19
CA HIS A 174 -14.41 4.51 -2.70
C HIS A 174 -15.01 3.14 -2.41
N ILE A 175 -15.87 3.05 -1.40
CA ILE A 175 -16.57 1.82 -1.08
C ILE A 175 -17.80 1.72 -1.99
N PRO A 176 -17.95 0.64 -2.80
CA PRO A 176 -19.09 0.48 -3.69
C PRO A 176 -20.43 0.60 -2.96
N ASN A 177 -21.45 1.14 -3.66
CA ASN A 177 -22.81 1.29 -3.15
C ASN A 177 -22.95 2.10 -1.84
N THR A 178 -21.99 2.95 -1.54
CA THR A 178 -22.06 3.86 -0.38
C THR A 178 -21.57 5.26 -0.75
N ASN A 179 -22.08 6.25 -0.01
CA ASN A 179 -21.55 7.63 -0.03
C ASN A 179 -20.59 7.87 1.14
N LEU A 180 -20.21 6.82 1.87
CA LEU A 180 -19.30 6.92 2.99
C LEU A 180 -17.89 7.26 2.47
N ARG A 181 -17.37 8.39 2.91
CA ARG A 181 -15.93 8.67 2.86
C ARG A 181 -15.34 8.14 4.15
N TYR A 182 -14.34 7.31 4.03
CA TYR A 182 -13.61 6.79 5.17
C TYR A 182 -12.61 7.87 5.61
N ASN A 183 -12.99 8.66 6.61
CA ASN A 183 -12.08 9.58 7.27
C ASN A 183 -11.62 8.89 8.56
N ASP A 184 -10.31 8.68 8.69
CA ASP A 184 -9.67 8.28 9.96
C ASP A 184 -9.80 9.38 11.02
#